data_b245753de1ea06742cd1f7d292c64e37
#
_entry.id   b245753de1ea06742cd1f7d292c64e37
#
_cell.length_a   1.000
_cell.length_b   1.000
_cell.length_c   1.000
_cell.angle_alpha   90.00
_cell.angle_beta   90.00
_cell.angle_gamma   90.00
#
_symmetry.space_group_name_H-M   'P 1'
#
loop_
_entity.id
_entity.type
_entity.pdbx_description
1 polymer ?
#
loop_
_entity_poly.entity_id
_entity_poly.type
_entity_poly.pdbx_seq_one_letter_code
_entity_poly.pdbx_strand_id
1 'polypeptide(L)'
;MQDITTVPIQPVVPVVPVVPKRSYSRIYGRNEVLDGEYKLYQKVLGELLGTALFVWGVCSACVFFKKYPLVTVIGPASMGGVIIYLFGRVSGAHFNPAVSLALLIRQKLSGKEFILYFIAQVIGSIIGCCLLGLCNRGKFKELAGTKIQDGLIYAHNGTKKNTWCYFSALISEIIGTFILIMFILASCERDNYLGPLLGLAFAATLCSLIVIGGNVSGCSLNPARSFGPALVQVMASGDSQPMKQIWIYIVGPFLGAIIAAFVWPIFFYPH
;
A
#
# COMPACT_ATOMS: atom_id res chain seq x y z
N MET A 1 -24.77 69.92 -5.80
CA MET A 1 -23.75 68.89 -5.94
C MET A 1 -24.03 67.92 -4.82
N GLN A 2 -24.66 66.75 -5.12
CA GLN A 2 -24.94 65.72 -4.15
C GLN A 2 -23.79 64.76 -4.16
N ASP A 3 -23.18 64.52 -2.98
CA ASP A 3 -22.13 63.55 -2.75
C ASP A 3 -22.67 62.15 -2.97
N ILE A 4 -22.11 61.41 -3.92
CA ILE A 4 -22.37 60.01 -4.14
C ILE A 4 -21.43 59.27 -3.20
N THR A 5 -21.95 58.87 -2.02
CA THR A 5 -21.24 57.98 -1.11
C THR A 5 -21.08 56.59 -1.74
N THR A 6 -19.85 56.20 -2.08
CA THR A 6 -19.49 54.89 -2.56
C THR A 6 -19.71 53.86 -1.45
N VAL A 7 -20.70 52.99 -1.63
CA VAL A 7 -20.91 51.81 -0.79
C VAL A 7 -19.76 50.82 -1.05
N PRO A 8 -19.01 50.38 -0.05
CA PRO A 8 -17.97 49.39 -0.26
C PRO A 8 -18.56 48.06 -0.70
N ILE A 9 -18.17 47.59 -1.86
CA ILE A 9 -18.54 46.26 -2.38
C ILE A 9 -17.83 45.22 -1.50
N GLN A 10 -18.59 44.53 -0.68
CA GLN A 10 -18.07 43.35 0.04
C GLN A 10 -17.70 42.24 -0.97
N PRO A 11 -16.55 41.57 -0.82
CA PRO A 11 -16.20 40.47 -1.69
C PRO A 11 -17.26 39.38 -1.53
N VAL A 12 -17.89 39.01 -2.64
CA VAL A 12 -18.80 37.85 -2.72
C VAL A 12 -17.95 36.61 -2.51
N VAL A 13 -17.95 36.09 -1.28
CA VAL A 13 -17.38 34.77 -1.00
C VAL A 13 -18.25 33.78 -1.77
N PRO A 14 -17.71 33.01 -2.71
CA PRO A 14 -18.49 32.02 -3.42
C PRO A 14 -19.00 31.01 -2.37
N VAL A 15 -20.32 30.96 -2.18
CA VAL A 15 -20.98 29.91 -1.40
C VAL A 15 -20.75 28.62 -2.19
N VAL A 16 -19.73 27.86 -1.78
CA VAL A 16 -19.55 26.50 -2.26
C VAL A 16 -20.82 25.75 -1.85
N PRO A 17 -21.62 25.24 -2.79
CA PRO A 17 -22.82 24.52 -2.44
C PRO A 17 -22.41 23.35 -1.55
N VAL A 18 -22.91 23.31 -0.32
CA VAL A 18 -22.83 22.14 0.54
C VAL A 18 -23.56 21.03 -0.19
N VAL A 19 -22.81 20.19 -0.89
CA VAL A 19 -23.37 19.00 -1.51
C VAL A 19 -23.95 18.19 -0.34
N PRO A 20 -25.27 17.98 -0.27
CA PRO A 20 -25.86 17.24 0.83
C PRO A 20 -25.19 15.87 0.83
N LYS A 21 -24.71 15.40 2.01
CA LYS A 21 -24.22 14.05 2.21
C LYS A 21 -25.29 13.10 1.66
N ARG A 22 -25.14 12.69 0.39
CA ARG A 22 -26.04 11.72 -0.22
C ARG A 22 -25.86 10.45 0.59
N SER A 23 -26.85 10.18 1.40
CA SER A 23 -26.96 8.95 2.16
C SER A 23 -26.72 7.77 1.22
N TYR A 24 -25.67 7.01 1.41
CA TYR A 24 -25.39 5.74 0.74
C TYR A 24 -26.48 4.69 1.03
N SER A 25 -27.48 5.03 1.84
CA SER A 25 -28.62 4.20 2.19
C SER A 25 -29.48 3.72 1.01
N ARG A 26 -29.36 4.33 -0.17
CA ARG A 26 -30.13 3.93 -1.37
C ARG A 26 -29.55 2.75 -2.13
N ILE A 27 -28.28 2.42 -1.97
CA ILE A 27 -27.65 1.31 -2.71
C ILE A 27 -27.59 0.02 -1.87
N TYR A 28 -27.50 0.12 -0.54
CA TYR A 28 -27.28 -1.05 0.33
C TYR A 28 -28.33 -1.25 1.44
N GLY A 29 -29.52 -0.67 1.30
CA GLY A 29 -30.53 -0.77 2.36
C GLY A 29 -30.20 0.07 3.61
N ARG A 30 -31.20 0.37 4.44
CA ARG A 30 -31.03 1.11 5.69
C ARG A 30 -30.06 0.38 6.61
N ASN A 31 -28.87 0.92 6.80
CA ASN A 31 -27.92 0.47 7.80
C ASN A 31 -27.63 1.60 8.78
N GLU A 32 -28.43 1.69 9.82
CA GLU A 32 -28.20 2.55 10.99
C GLU A 32 -26.89 2.22 11.73
N VAL A 33 -26.24 1.11 11.35
CA VAL A 33 -24.99 0.62 11.96
C VAL A 33 -23.73 1.30 11.39
N LEU A 34 -23.81 2.03 10.26
CA LEU A 34 -22.61 2.51 9.55
C LEU A 34 -22.22 3.95 9.87
N ASP A 35 -22.94 4.66 10.73
CA ASP A 35 -22.61 6.03 11.13
C ASP A 35 -21.76 6.11 12.43
N GLY A 36 -21.41 4.95 13.01
CA GLY A 36 -20.55 4.86 14.19
C GLY A 36 -19.08 4.78 13.85
N GLU A 37 -18.23 5.40 14.67
CA GLU A 37 -16.78 5.19 14.57
C GLU A 37 -16.42 3.75 14.91
N TYR A 38 -15.62 3.10 14.05
CA TYR A 38 -15.11 1.76 14.32
C TYR A 38 -14.18 1.76 15.53
N LYS A 39 -14.38 0.79 16.43
CA LYS A 39 -13.52 0.60 17.60
C LYS A 39 -12.12 0.18 17.18
N LEU A 40 -11.13 0.54 17.99
CA LEU A 40 -9.72 0.26 17.70
C LEU A 40 -9.46 -1.23 17.39
N TYR A 41 -10.09 -2.17 18.13
CA TYR A 41 -9.91 -3.60 17.85
C TYR A 41 -10.44 -4.01 16.47
N GLN A 42 -11.53 -3.39 15.97
CA GLN A 42 -12.08 -3.64 14.63
C GLN A 42 -11.10 -3.16 13.55
N LYS A 43 -10.51 -1.98 13.75
CA LYS A 43 -9.48 -1.42 12.86
C LYS A 43 -8.27 -2.35 12.80
N VAL A 44 -7.76 -2.80 13.96
CA VAL A 44 -6.61 -3.72 14.06
C VAL A 44 -6.90 -5.07 13.43
N LEU A 45 -8.09 -5.64 13.65
CA LEU A 45 -8.52 -6.87 12.96
C LEU A 45 -8.66 -6.67 11.45
N GLY A 46 -9.14 -5.52 11.01
CA GLY A 46 -9.20 -5.16 9.59
C GLY A 46 -7.81 -5.15 8.95
N GLU A 47 -6.82 -4.56 9.62
CA GLU A 47 -5.42 -4.56 9.15
C GLU A 47 -4.82 -5.97 9.11
N LEU A 48 -5.08 -6.79 10.15
CA LEU A 48 -4.60 -8.15 10.22
C LEU A 48 -5.17 -9.02 9.09
N LEU A 49 -6.49 -9.06 8.98
CA LEU A 49 -7.19 -9.87 7.97
C LEU A 49 -6.92 -9.34 6.55
N GLY A 50 -6.97 -8.03 6.36
CA GLY A 50 -6.70 -7.42 5.07
C GLY A 50 -5.28 -7.68 4.60
N THR A 51 -4.28 -7.58 5.49
CA THR A 51 -2.89 -7.92 5.15
C THR A 51 -2.73 -9.42 4.86
N ALA A 52 -3.39 -10.30 5.62
CA ALA A 52 -3.34 -11.73 5.37
C ALA A 52 -3.89 -12.08 3.98
N LEU A 53 -5.05 -11.54 3.62
CA LEU A 53 -5.66 -11.76 2.32
C LEU A 53 -4.84 -11.11 1.18
N PHE A 54 -4.30 -9.91 1.41
CA PHE A 54 -3.43 -9.26 0.45
C PHE A 54 -2.21 -10.11 0.13
N VAL A 55 -1.44 -10.50 1.15
CA VAL A 55 -0.22 -11.28 0.97
C VAL A 55 -0.51 -12.66 0.38
N TRP A 56 -1.60 -13.32 0.84
CA TRP A 56 -2.05 -14.56 0.23
C TRP A 56 -2.32 -14.41 -1.27
N GLY A 57 -3.08 -13.38 -1.67
CA GLY A 57 -3.44 -13.15 -3.08
C GLY A 57 -2.24 -12.78 -3.94
N VAL A 58 -1.38 -11.86 -3.46
CA VAL A 58 -0.15 -11.45 -4.15
C VAL A 58 0.78 -12.66 -4.38
N CYS A 59 1.06 -13.39 -3.31
CA CYS A 59 1.96 -14.52 -3.39
C CYS A 59 1.37 -15.70 -4.20
N SER A 60 0.06 -15.93 -4.12
CA SER A 60 -0.62 -16.94 -4.95
C SER A 60 -0.50 -16.62 -6.44
N ALA A 61 -0.75 -15.37 -6.84
CA ALA A 61 -0.59 -14.96 -8.23
C ALA A 61 0.85 -15.21 -8.73
N CYS A 62 1.84 -14.86 -7.92
CA CYS A 62 3.25 -15.07 -8.29
C CYS A 62 3.68 -16.54 -8.29
N VAL A 63 3.14 -17.39 -7.41
CA VAL A 63 3.50 -18.80 -7.34
C VAL A 63 2.82 -19.62 -8.42
N PHE A 64 1.49 -19.50 -8.51
CA PHE A 64 0.71 -20.35 -9.42
C PHE A 64 0.80 -19.92 -10.88
N PHE A 65 1.04 -18.64 -11.14
CA PHE A 65 1.04 -18.06 -12.48
C PHE A 65 2.41 -17.51 -12.92
N LYS A 66 3.49 -18.03 -12.35
CA LYS A 66 4.88 -17.60 -12.64
C LYS A 66 5.22 -17.56 -14.14
N LYS A 67 4.57 -18.43 -14.95
CA LYS A 67 4.76 -18.48 -16.42
C LYS A 67 3.97 -17.41 -17.18
N TYR A 68 3.09 -16.67 -16.51
CA TYR A 68 2.20 -15.68 -17.10
C TYR A 68 2.47 -14.29 -16.51
N PRO A 69 3.45 -13.55 -17.04
CA PRO A 69 3.88 -12.27 -16.46
C PRO A 69 2.72 -11.28 -16.23
N LEU A 70 1.77 -11.21 -17.15
CA LEU A 70 0.62 -10.32 -17.02
C LEU A 70 -0.24 -10.65 -15.77
N VAL A 71 -0.42 -11.93 -15.48
CA VAL A 71 -1.19 -12.37 -14.30
C VAL A 71 -0.44 -12.03 -13.01
N THR A 72 0.89 -12.14 -13.00
CA THR A 72 1.71 -11.76 -11.83
C THR A 72 1.74 -10.25 -11.59
N VAL A 73 1.29 -9.45 -12.51
CA VAL A 73 1.11 -7.99 -12.37
C VAL A 73 -0.34 -7.65 -11.97
N ILE A 74 -1.31 -8.12 -12.76
CA ILE A 74 -2.73 -7.77 -12.55
C ILE A 74 -3.28 -8.40 -11.27
N GLY A 75 -2.91 -9.64 -10.95
CA GLY A 75 -3.41 -10.36 -9.77
C GLY A 75 -3.14 -9.62 -8.45
N PRO A 76 -1.88 -9.28 -8.14
CA PRO A 76 -1.53 -8.47 -6.97
C PRO A 76 -2.25 -7.11 -6.93
N ALA A 77 -2.30 -6.41 -8.05
CA ALA A 77 -2.91 -5.11 -8.16
C ALA A 77 -4.43 -5.15 -7.91
N SER A 78 -5.12 -6.10 -8.55
CA SER A 78 -6.56 -6.30 -8.36
C SER A 78 -6.89 -6.70 -6.93
N MET A 79 -6.09 -7.59 -6.33
CA MET A 79 -6.29 -7.98 -4.91
C MET A 79 -6.17 -6.77 -3.99
N GLY A 80 -5.19 -5.89 -4.22
CA GLY A 80 -5.08 -4.63 -3.48
C GLY A 80 -6.34 -3.77 -3.58
N GLY A 81 -6.90 -3.63 -4.78
CA GLY A 81 -8.16 -2.90 -4.99
C GLY A 81 -9.33 -3.52 -4.24
N VAL A 82 -9.48 -4.84 -4.28
CA VAL A 82 -10.57 -5.58 -3.60
C VAL A 82 -10.52 -5.37 -2.09
N ILE A 83 -9.35 -5.54 -1.46
CA ILE A 83 -9.24 -5.41 0.00
C ILE A 83 -9.46 -3.98 0.49
N ILE A 84 -9.16 -2.97 -0.33
CA ILE A 84 -9.51 -1.58 -0.03
C ILE A 84 -11.02 -1.41 0.06
N TYR A 85 -11.80 -2.02 -0.82
CA TYR A 85 -13.26 -2.02 -0.73
C TYR A 85 -13.77 -2.71 0.52
N LEU A 86 -13.16 -3.83 0.89
CA LEU A 86 -13.59 -4.61 2.06
C LEU A 86 -13.30 -3.89 3.38
N PHE A 87 -12.13 -3.30 3.53
CA PHE A 87 -11.64 -2.81 4.83
C PHE A 87 -11.40 -1.30 4.90
N GLY A 88 -11.49 -0.59 3.78
CA GLY A 88 -11.16 0.84 3.71
C GLY A 88 -11.95 1.69 4.72
N ARG A 89 -13.24 1.39 4.90
CA ARG A 89 -14.09 2.07 5.90
C ARG A 89 -13.78 1.67 7.33
N VAL A 90 -13.24 0.47 7.55
CA VAL A 90 -12.99 -0.08 8.88
C VAL A 90 -11.69 0.43 9.46
N SER A 91 -10.58 0.27 8.71
CA SER A 91 -9.22 0.56 9.20
C SER A 91 -8.50 1.66 8.41
N GLY A 92 -9.05 2.09 7.29
CA GLY A 92 -8.33 2.89 6.30
C GLY A 92 -7.58 2.04 5.28
N ALA A 93 -7.55 0.70 5.44
CA ALA A 93 -6.94 -0.25 4.52
C ALA A 93 -5.46 0.05 4.23
N HIS A 94 -4.65 0.22 5.27
CA HIS A 94 -3.23 0.49 5.10
C HIS A 94 -2.48 -0.75 4.60
N PHE A 95 -2.61 -1.90 5.29
CA PHE A 95 -2.00 -3.20 4.98
C PHE A 95 -0.49 -3.14 4.71
N ASN A 96 0.14 -2.04 5.14
CA ASN A 96 1.51 -1.70 4.79
C ASN A 96 2.11 -0.77 5.87
N PRO A 97 3.20 -1.18 6.54
CA PRO A 97 3.87 -0.33 7.53
C PRO A 97 4.36 1.01 6.98
N ALA A 98 4.77 1.07 5.70
CA ALA A 98 5.22 2.32 5.08
C ALA A 98 4.05 3.30 4.86
N VAL A 99 2.87 2.79 4.48
CA VAL A 99 1.63 3.59 4.41
C VAL A 99 1.26 4.11 5.80
N SER A 100 1.26 3.23 6.80
CA SER A 100 0.95 3.61 8.18
C SER A 100 1.91 4.67 8.72
N LEU A 101 3.21 4.59 8.39
CA LEU A 101 4.20 5.59 8.78
C LEU A 101 3.93 6.95 8.12
N ALA A 102 3.63 6.97 6.81
CA ALA A 102 3.32 8.22 6.12
C ALA A 102 2.10 8.92 6.73
N LEU A 103 1.04 8.16 7.04
CA LEU A 103 -0.17 8.71 7.65
C LEU A 103 0.06 9.13 9.12
N LEU A 104 0.96 8.47 9.84
CA LEU A 104 1.41 8.94 11.16
C LEU A 104 2.12 10.30 11.06
N ILE A 105 3.08 10.45 10.13
CA ILE A 105 3.79 11.71 9.89
C ILE A 105 2.79 12.82 9.50
N ARG A 106 1.79 12.48 8.70
CA ARG A 106 0.72 13.41 8.30
C ARG A 106 -0.36 13.63 9.37
N GLN A 107 -0.17 13.10 10.58
CA GLN A 107 -1.11 13.21 11.71
C GLN A 107 -2.53 12.67 11.40
N LYS A 108 -2.63 11.75 10.43
CA LYS A 108 -3.88 11.05 10.07
C LYS A 108 -4.03 9.71 10.82
N LEU A 109 -2.99 9.29 11.52
CA LEU A 109 -2.95 8.09 12.34
C LEU A 109 -2.31 8.42 13.68
N SER A 110 -2.84 7.90 14.78
CA SER A 110 -2.23 8.06 16.10
C SER A 110 -1.03 7.13 16.27
N GLY A 111 -0.08 7.49 17.15
CA GLY A 111 1.07 6.63 17.45
C GLY A 111 0.68 5.24 17.98
N LYS A 112 -0.40 5.17 18.78
CA LYS A 112 -0.95 3.90 19.28
C LYS A 112 -1.49 3.04 18.13
N GLU A 113 -2.28 3.61 17.23
CA GLU A 113 -2.79 2.91 16.06
C GLU A 113 -1.65 2.43 15.17
N PHE A 114 -0.64 3.25 14.93
CA PHE A 114 0.54 2.88 14.13
C PHE A 114 1.22 1.60 14.66
N ILE A 115 1.50 1.53 15.95
CA ILE A 115 2.15 0.36 16.55
C ILE A 115 1.27 -0.89 16.40
N LEU A 116 -0.02 -0.78 16.68
CA LEU A 116 -0.95 -1.89 16.58
C LEU A 116 -1.15 -2.35 15.13
N TYR A 117 -1.22 -1.41 14.19
CA TYR A 117 -1.30 -1.72 12.76
C TYR A 117 -0.04 -2.42 12.28
N PHE A 118 1.14 -1.90 12.66
CA PHE A 118 2.42 -2.53 12.32
C PHE A 118 2.45 -4.01 12.74
N ILE A 119 2.10 -4.28 14.00
CA ILE A 119 2.05 -5.66 14.53
C ILE A 119 1.03 -6.50 13.77
N ALA A 120 -0.18 -5.99 13.57
CA ALA A 120 -1.25 -6.67 12.86
C ALA A 120 -0.86 -7.02 11.41
N GLN A 121 -0.22 -6.08 10.71
CA GLN A 121 0.25 -6.25 9.34
C GLN A 121 1.36 -7.30 9.24
N VAL A 122 2.31 -7.32 10.17
CA VAL A 122 3.37 -8.35 10.21
C VAL A 122 2.77 -9.74 10.46
N ILE A 123 1.90 -9.87 11.47
CA ILE A 123 1.23 -11.14 11.77
C ILE A 123 0.34 -11.57 10.60
N GLY A 124 -0.44 -10.65 10.04
CA GLY A 124 -1.28 -10.92 8.87
C GLY A 124 -0.48 -11.42 7.67
N SER A 125 0.69 -10.83 7.42
CA SER A 125 1.59 -11.29 6.34
C SER A 125 2.06 -12.74 6.54
N ILE A 126 2.42 -13.11 7.76
CA ILE A 126 2.81 -14.50 8.10
C ILE A 126 1.61 -15.43 7.88
N ILE A 127 0.42 -15.08 8.37
CA ILE A 127 -0.80 -15.87 8.17
C ILE A 127 -1.10 -16.06 6.69
N GLY A 128 -1.02 -15.00 5.88
CA GLY A 128 -1.25 -15.06 4.43
C GLY A 128 -0.30 -16.04 3.73
N CYS A 129 0.96 -16.06 4.14
CA CYS A 129 1.94 -17.04 3.64
C CYS A 129 1.61 -18.46 4.07
N CYS A 130 1.20 -18.68 5.31
CA CYS A 130 0.78 -19.98 5.80
C CYS A 130 -0.43 -20.50 5.02
N LEU A 131 -1.42 -19.64 4.76
CA LEU A 131 -2.58 -19.98 3.93
C LEU A 131 -2.16 -20.39 2.51
N LEU A 132 -1.22 -19.65 1.88
CA LEU A 132 -0.68 -20.06 0.60
C LEU A 132 0.00 -21.42 0.65
N GLY A 133 0.83 -21.67 1.66
CA GLY A 133 1.49 -22.97 1.82
C GLY A 133 0.49 -24.12 1.91
N LEU A 134 -0.59 -23.95 2.65
CA LEU A 134 -1.68 -24.92 2.75
C LEU A 134 -2.37 -25.13 1.39
N CYS A 135 -2.71 -24.05 0.66
CA CYS A 135 -3.29 -24.13 -0.68
C CYS A 135 -2.34 -24.76 -1.70
N ASN A 136 -1.02 -24.65 -1.49
CA ASN A 136 0.02 -25.20 -2.35
C ASN A 136 0.49 -26.61 -1.89
N ARG A 137 -0.41 -27.42 -1.39
CA ARG A 137 -0.14 -28.80 -0.96
C ARG A 137 1.00 -28.94 0.05
N GLY A 138 1.12 -28.00 0.99
CA GLY A 138 2.18 -27.99 1.99
C GLY A 138 3.56 -27.57 1.47
N LYS A 139 3.63 -27.02 0.27
CA LYS A 139 4.89 -26.54 -0.31
C LYS A 139 5.21 -25.11 0.18
N PHE A 140 5.92 -25.00 1.26
CA PHE A 140 6.35 -23.74 1.85
C PHE A 140 7.71 -23.21 1.31
N LYS A 141 8.31 -23.90 0.34
CA LYS A 141 9.63 -23.54 -0.21
C LYS A 141 9.58 -22.40 -1.22
N GLU A 142 8.44 -22.23 -1.88
CA GLU A 142 8.25 -21.21 -2.92
C GLU A 142 7.05 -20.34 -2.55
N LEU A 143 7.29 -19.30 -1.78
CA LEU A 143 6.23 -18.37 -1.30
C LEU A 143 6.26 -17.00 -1.97
N ALA A 144 6.96 -16.87 -3.09
CA ALA A 144 7.12 -15.61 -3.81
C ALA A 144 7.57 -14.44 -2.91
N GLY A 145 8.50 -14.71 -2.00
CA GLY A 145 9.20 -13.65 -1.27
C GLY A 145 9.86 -12.68 -2.25
N THR A 146 9.81 -11.39 -1.94
CA THR A 146 10.48 -10.39 -2.76
C THR A 146 11.99 -10.61 -2.74
N LYS A 147 12.60 -10.59 -3.91
CA LYS A 147 14.04 -10.67 -4.09
C LYS A 147 14.46 -9.89 -5.32
N ILE A 148 15.70 -9.44 -5.33
CA ILE A 148 16.30 -8.86 -6.53
C ILE A 148 16.33 -9.92 -7.62
N GLN A 149 15.96 -9.55 -8.83
CA GLN A 149 15.90 -10.48 -9.95
C GLN A 149 17.31 -11.00 -10.30
N ASP A 150 17.41 -12.30 -10.56
CA ASP A 150 18.69 -12.98 -10.78
C ASP A 150 19.47 -12.40 -11.97
N GLY A 151 18.78 -11.94 -13.03
CA GLY A 151 19.40 -11.28 -14.17
C GLY A 151 20.10 -9.95 -13.87
N LEU A 152 19.79 -9.31 -12.74
CA LEU A 152 20.50 -8.11 -12.28
C LEU A 152 21.67 -8.44 -11.35
N ILE A 153 21.61 -9.58 -10.66
CA ILE A 153 22.67 -10.01 -9.72
C ILE A 153 23.91 -10.48 -10.47
N TYR A 154 23.72 -11.14 -11.60
CA TYR A 154 24.82 -11.65 -12.43
C TYR A 154 24.98 -10.75 -13.65
N ALA A 155 26.13 -10.08 -13.74
CA ALA A 155 26.53 -9.36 -14.97
C ALA A 155 26.54 -10.33 -16.17
N HIS A 156 26.39 -9.82 -17.38
CA HIS A 156 26.23 -10.53 -18.64
C HIS A 156 27.16 -11.76 -18.88
N ASN A 157 28.24 -11.90 -18.12
CA ASN A 157 29.21 -12.99 -18.22
C ASN A 157 29.13 -14.03 -17.10
N GLY A 158 28.08 -14.02 -16.28
CA GLY A 158 27.76 -15.09 -15.30
C GLY A 158 28.70 -15.24 -14.08
N THR A 159 29.80 -14.49 -14.00
CA THR A 159 30.88 -14.76 -13.04
C THR A 159 31.08 -13.68 -11.96
N LYS A 160 30.57 -12.46 -12.11
CA LYS A 160 30.73 -11.39 -11.11
C LYS A 160 29.39 -10.93 -10.58
N LYS A 161 29.26 -11.00 -9.24
CA LYS A 161 28.13 -10.45 -8.50
C LYS A 161 28.14 -8.93 -8.67
N ASN A 162 27.09 -8.39 -9.30
CA ASN A 162 26.96 -6.95 -9.52
C ASN A 162 26.42 -6.29 -8.24
N THR A 163 27.26 -5.58 -7.50
CA THR A 163 26.86 -4.86 -6.28
C THR A 163 25.87 -3.72 -6.56
N TRP A 164 25.87 -3.16 -7.77
CA TRP A 164 24.91 -2.13 -8.17
C TRP A 164 23.45 -2.60 -8.14
N CYS A 165 23.19 -3.91 -8.24
CA CYS A 165 21.83 -4.44 -8.17
C CYS A 165 21.13 -4.13 -6.84
N TYR A 166 21.86 -4.11 -5.74
CA TYR A 166 21.30 -3.76 -4.42
C TYR A 166 20.92 -2.29 -4.34
N PHE A 167 21.78 -1.42 -4.90
CA PHE A 167 21.49 0.02 -4.96
C PHE A 167 20.31 0.30 -5.89
N SER A 168 20.28 -0.31 -7.06
CA SER A 168 19.17 -0.17 -8.02
C SER A 168 17.85 -0.63 -7.40
N ALA A 169 17.85 -1.77 -6.69
CA ALA A 169 16.67 -2.28 -6.03
C ALA A 169 16.21 -1.33 -4.91
N LEU A 170 17.14 -0.81 -4.10
CA LEU A 170 16.82 0.15 -3.04
C LEU A 170 16.16 1.42 -3.62
N ILE A 171 16.76 1.99 -4.66
CA ILE A 171 16.22 3.19 -5.32
C ILE A 171 14.85 2.90 -5.94
N SER A 172 14.66 1.73 -6.55
CA SER A 172 13.36 1.31 -7.10
C SER A 172 12.28 1.23 -6.02
N GLU A 173 12.59 0.68 -4.84
CA GLU A 173 11.67 0.62 -3.71
C GLU A 173 11.37 2.01 -3.13
N ILE A 174 12.37 2.90 -3.05
CA ILE A 174 12.17 4.30 -2.59
C ILE A 174 11.23 5.03 -3.55
N ILE A 175 11.53 5.04 -4.85
CA ILE A 175 10.73 5.77 -5.85
C ILE A 175 9.33 5.18 -5.96
N GLY A 176 9.22 3.86 -6.03
CA GLY A 176 7.93 3.19 -6.14
C GLY A 176 7.04 3.46 -4.93
N THR A 177 7.60 3.41 -3.71
CA THR A 177 6.85 3.72 -2.49
C THR A 177 6.52 5.20 -2.41
N PHE A 178 7.42 6.09 -2.80
CA PHE A 178 7.13 7.52 -2.89
C PHE A 178 5.89 7.78 -3.76
N ILE A 179 5.83 7.21 -4.97
CA ILE A 179 4.69 7.39 -5.87
C ILE A 179 3.41 6.80 -5.26
N LEU A 180 3.50 5.61 -4.67
CA LEU A 180 2.37 4.95 -4.01
C LEU A 180 1.79 5.83 -2.89
N ILE A 181 2.65 6.38 -2.03
CA ILE A 181 2.23 7.24 -0.92
C ILE A 181 1.66 8.56 -1.41
N MET A 182 2.27 9.19 -2.44
CA MET A 182 1.71 10.40 -3.05
C MET A 182 0.29 10.16 -3.57
N PHE A 183 0.03 9.02 -4.22
CA PHE A 183 -1.31 8.62 -4.64
C PHE A 183 -2.26 8.46 -3.45
N ILE A 184 -1.82 7.76 -2.38
CA ILE A 184 -2.64 7.54 -1.17
C ILE A 184 -2.97 8.87 -0.49
N LEU A 185 -2.00 9.76 -0.33
CA LEU A 185 -2.23 11.08 0.26
C LEU A 185 -3.21 11.90 -0.59
N ALA A 186 -3.09 11.86 -1.92
CA ALA A 186 -4.05 12.48 -2.82
C ALA A 186 -5.47 11.96 -2.62
N SER A 187 -5.60 10.66 -2.36
CA SER A 187 -6.90 10.02 -2.16
C SER A 187 -7.50 10.31 -0.78
N CYS A 188 -6.66 10.45 0.25
CA CYS A 188 -7.08 10.64 1.65
C CYS A 188 -7.28 12.11 2.02
N GLU A 189 -6.48 13.03 1.45
CA GLU A 189 -6.46 14.43 1.86
C GLU A 189 -7.33 15.35 0.98
N ARG A 190 -7.81 14.86 -0.16
CA ARG A 190 -8.69 15.59 -1.09
C ARG A 190 -10.14 15.13 -0.99
N ASP A 191 -10.72 15.17 0.18
CA ASP A 191 -12.16 14.96 0.44
C ASP A 191 -12.82 13.85 -0.42
N ASN A 192 -12.27 12.63 -0.35
CA ASN A 192 -12.78 11.46 -1.10
C ASN A 192 -12.82 11.66 -2.62
N TYR A 193 -11.84 12.34 -3.17
CA TYR A 193 -11.76 12.67 -4.60
C TYR A 193 -12.09 11.49 -5.53
N LEU A 194 -11.67 10.27 -5.18
CA LEU A 194 -11.92 9.07 -5.97
C LEU A 194 -13.19 8.31 -5.57
N GLY A 195 -13.70 8.52 -4.36
CA GLY A 195 -14.92 7.88 -3.88
C GLY A 195 -14.96 6.37 -4.16
N PRO A 196 -16.02 5.89 -4.86
CA PRO A 196 -16.16 4.46 -5.21
C PRO A 196 -15.06 3.91 -6.12
N LEU A 197 -14.32 4.76 -6.83
CA LEU A 197 -13.26 4.34 -7.76
C LEU A 197 -11.91 4.14 -7.08
N LEU A 198 -11.79 4.43 -5.78
CA LEU A 198 -10.52 4.36 -5.06
C LEU A 198 -9.81 3.01 -5.21
N GLY A 199 -10.54 1.90 -5.05
CA GLY A 199 -9.96 0.57 -5.19
C GLY A 199 -9.44 0.29 -6.61
N LEU A 200 -10.17 0.74 -7.64
CA LEU A 200 -9.76 0.60 -9.04
C LEU A 200 -8.53 1.47 -9.35
N ALA A 201 -8.52 2.72 -8.89
CA ALA A 201 -7.41 3.64 -9.08
C ALA A 201 -6.14 3.15 -8.35
N PHE A 202 -6.30 2.59 -7.14
CA PHE A 202 -5.21 1.94 -6.42
C PHE A 202 -4.66 0.74 -7.20
N ALA A 203 -5.54 -0.12 -7.72
CA ALA A 203 -5.14 -1.26 -8.53
C ALA A 203 -4.36 -0.82 -9.79
N ALA A 204 -4.82 0.21 -10.49
CA ALA A 204 -4.13 0.78 -11.64
C ALA A 204 -2.75 1.33 -11.26
N THR A 205 -2.66 2.07 -10.15
CA THR A 205 -1.39 2.61 -9.63
C THR A 205 -0.43 1.47 -9.29
N LEU A 206 -0.88 0.47 -8.52
CA LEU A 206 -0.04 -0.66 -8.14
C LEU A 206 0.39 -1.50 -9.35
N CYS A 207 -0.50 -1.70 -10.32
CA CYS A 207 -0.19 -2.36 -11.59
C CYS A 207 0.97 -1.66 -12.32
N SER A 208 0.88 -0.34 -12.47
CA SER A 208 1.92 0.48 -13.10
C SER A 208 3.26 0.36 -12.37
N LEU A 209 3.24 0.41 -11.04
CA LEU A 209 4.46 0.29 -10.23
C LEU A 209 5.09 -1.10 -10.33
N ILE A 210 4.28 -2.17 -10.39
CA ILE A 210 4.79 -3.54 -10.58
C ILE A 210 5.41 -3.69 -11.98
N VAL A 211 4.81 -3.11 -13.02
CA VAL A 211 5.40 -3.13 -14.38
C VAL A 211 6.76 -2.45 -14.40
N ILE A 212 6.90 -1.30 -13.73
CA ILE A 212 8.14 -0.51 -13.73
C ILE A 212 9.20 -1.15 -12.83
N GLY A 213 8.87 -1.52 -11.61
CA GLY A 213 9.83 -1.96 -10.58
C GLY A 213 10.01 -3.46 -10.47
N GLY A 214 9.09 -4.26 -11.05
CA GLY A 214 9.05 -5.71 -10.85
C GLY A 214 10.31 -6.43 -11.29
N ASN A 215 10.88 -6.03 -12.41
CA ASN A 215 12.12 -6.61 -12.94
C ASN A 215 13.39 -6.11 -12.23
N VAL A 216 13.27 -5.09 -11.39
CA VAL A 216 14.42 -4.53 -10.64
C VAL A 216 14.48 -5.11 -9.23
N SER A 217 13.45 -4.83 -8.43
CA SER A 217 13.39 -5.21 -7.01
C SER A 217 12.36 -6.31 -6.70
N GLY A 218 11.51 -6.65 -7.65
CA GLY A 218 10.30 -7.43 -7.40
C GLY A 218 9.12 -6.57 -6.91
N CYS A 219 9.30 -5.26 -6.85
CA CYS A 219 8.29 -4.25 -6.50
C CYS A 219 7.48 -4.61 -5.25
N SER A 220 8.14 -4.57 -4.09
CA SER A 220 7.46 -4.84 -2.81
C SER A 220 6.62 -3.67 -2.34
N LEU A 221 7.25 -2.50 -2.19
CA LEU A 221 6.69 -1.25 -1.67
C LEU A 221 6.06 -1.39 -0.27
N ASN A 222 6.28 -2.53 0.39
CA ASN A 222 5.58 -2.91 1.61
C ASN A 222 6.46 -3.81 2.50
N PRO A 223 6.98 -3.32 3.63
CA PRO A 223 7.80 -4.09 4.56
C PRO A 223 7.15 -5.39 5.04
N ALA A 224 5.86 -5.35 5.41
CA ALA A 224 5.15 -6.54 5.90
C ALA A 224 4.99 -7.59 4.78
N ARG A 225 4.64 -7.16 3.56
CA ARG A 225 4.50 -8.05 2.39
C ARG A 225 5.81 -8.78 2.05
N SER A 226 6.96 -8.18 2.37
CA SER A 226 8.25 -8.83 2.13
C SER A 226 8.69 -9.69 3.32
N PHE A 227 8.46 -9.22 4.54
CA PHE A 227 8.93 -9.89 5.75
C PHE A 227 8.26 -11.24 5.98
N GLY A 228 6.92 -11.33 5.87
CA GLY A 228 6.19 -12.58 6.10
C GLY A 228 6.66 -13.73 5.21
N PRO A 229 6.66 -13.59 3.87
CA PRO A 229 7.16 -14.62 2.97
C PRO A 229 8.63 -14.98 3.22
N ALA A 230 9.50 -13.99 3.48
CA ALA A 230 10.91 -14.25 3.76
C ALA A 230 11.11 -15.07 5.03
N LEU A 231 10.38 -14.72 6.10
CA LEU A 231 10.44 -15.44 7.36
C LEU A 231 9.93 -16.89 7.23
N VAL A 232 8.74 -17.07 6.67
CA VAL A 232 8.13 -18.41 6.51
C VAL A 232 8.99 -19.28 5.59
N GLN A 233 9.58 -18.73 4.54
CA GLN A 233 10.47 -19.46 3.64
C GLN A 233 11.74 -19.92 4.34
N VAL A 234 12.37 -19.07 5.15
CA VAL A 234 13.54 -19.48 5.97
C VAL A 234 13.17 -20.60 6.92
N MET A 235 12.06 -20.47 7.63
CA MET A 235 11.62 -21.49 8.62
C MET A 235 11.28 -22.83 7.97
N ALA A 236 10.70 -22.81 6.77
CA ALA A 236 10.20 -24.01 6.10
C ALA A 236 11.23 -24.70 5.19
N SER A 237 12.21 -23.98 4.66
CA SER A 237 13.16 -24.52 3.68
C SER A 237 14.63 -24.27 3.99
N GLY A 238 14.93 -23.43 4.98
CA GLY A 238 16.29 -22.98 5.26
C GLY A 238 16.85 -21.98 4.23
N ASP A 239 16.07 -21.64 3.17
CA ASP A 239 16.51 -20.65 2.19
C ASP A 239 16.46 -19.24 2.79
N SER A 240 17.65 -18.73 3.11
CA SER A 240 17.83 -17.42 3.73
C SER A 240 17.99 -16.26 2.72
N GLN A 241 17.96 -16.51 1.43
CA GLN A 241 18.22 -15.46 0.42
C GLN A 241 17.23 -14.30 0.50
N PRO A 242 15.91 -14.48 0.61
CA PRO A 242 14.98 -13.37 0.78
C PRO A 242 15.24 -12.58 2.08
N MET A 243 15.59 -13.26 3.17
CA MET A 243 15.87 -12.62 4.45
C MET A 243 17.18 -11.80 4.42
N LYS A 244 18.19 -12.24 3.68
CA LYS A 244 19.44 -11.47 3.50
C LYS A 244 19.22 -10.16 2.77
N GLN A 245 18.19 -10.07 1.96
CA GLN A 245 17.83 -8.89 1.19
C GLN A 245 16.73 -8.05 1.85
N ILE A 246 16.18 -8.50 2.97
CA ILE A 246 14.98 -7.88 3.61
C ILE A 246 15.18 -6.41 3.96
N TRP A 247 16.40 -6.01 4.27
CA TRP A 247 16.73 -4.61 4.60
C TRP A 247 16.35 -3.63 3.49
N ILE A 248 16.47 -4.04 2.21
CA ILE A 248 16.07 -3.21 1.05
C ILE A 248 14.57 -2.91 1.11
N TYR A 249 13.78 -3.93 1.42
CA TYR A 249 12.32 -3.90 1.47
C TYR A 249 11.76 -3.32 2.78
N ILE A 250 12.64 -3.00 3.72
CA ILE A 250 12.32 -2.22 4.91
C ILE A 250 12.74 -0.77 4.71
N VAL A 251 14.03 -0.56 4.43
CA VAL A 251 14.62 0.79 4.33
C VAL A 251 14.04 1.56 3.14
N GLY A 252 13.97 0.92 1.96
CA GLY A 252 13.46 1.56 0.74
C GLY A 252 12.04 2.11 0.91
N PRO A 253 11.05 1.26 1.27
CA PRO A 253 9.69 1.71 1.47
C PRO A 253 9.53 2.76 2.58
N PHE A 254 10.23 2.63 3.71
CA PHE A 254 10.16 3.65 4.76
C PHE A 254 10.73 4.99 4.31
N LEU A 255 11.86 5.01 3.62
CA LEU A 255 12.43 6.25 3.07
C LEU A 255 11.49 6.88 2.03
N GLY A 256 10.94 6.09 1.10
CA GLY A 256 9.98 6.57 0.13
C GLY A 256 8.74 7.19 0.79
N ALA A 257 8.22 6.55 1.84
CA ALA A 257 7.08 7.04 2.61
C ALA A 257 7.38 8.35 3.36
N ILE A 258 8.54 8.45 4.00
CA ILE A 258 9.00 9.67 4.70
C ILE A 258 9.13 10.82 3.71
N ILE A 259 9.83 10.61 2.59
CA ILE A 259 10.00 11.64 1.56
C ILE A 259 8.64 12.12 1.04
N ALA A 260 7.73 11.20 0.70
CA ALA A 260 6.40 11.55 0.22
C ALA A 260 5.60 12.37 1.25
N ALA A 261 5.63 11.96 2.53
CA ALA A 261 4.90 12.65 3.59
C ALA A 261 5.37 14.10 3.79
N PHE A 262 6.66 14.38 3.61
CA PHE A 262 7.22 15.75 3.71
C PHE A 262 7.10 16.54 2.41
N VAL A 263 7.17 15.89 1.25
CA VAL A 263 7.05 16.54 -0.06
C VAL A 263 5.60 16.91 -0.36
N TRP A 264 4.63 16.11 0.07
CA TRP A 264 3.21 16.32 -0.19
C TRP A 264 2.72 17.75 0.11
N PRO A 265 2.92 18.33 1.31
CA PRO A 265 2.41 19.67 1.63
C PRO A 265 3.03 20.77 0.79
N ILE A 266 4.26 20.60 0.30
CA ILE A 266 4.95 21.61 -0.51
C ILE A 266 4.18 21.89 -1.82
N PHE A 267 3.60 20.84 -2.40
CA PHE A 267 2.94 20.94 -3.70
C PHE A 267 1.41 21.08 -3.63
N PHE A 268 0.79 20.61 -2.54
CA PHE A 268 -0.65 20.41 -2.51
C PHE A 268 -1.39 21.22 -1.44
N TYR A 269 -0.69 21.97 -0.59
CA TYR A 269 -1.31 22.97 0.26
C TYR A 269 -1.05 24.36 -0.32
N PRO A 270 -2.12 25.12 -0.60
CA PRO A 270 -1.97 26.55 -0.94
C PRO A 270 -1.41 27.30 0.27
N HIS A 271 -0.41 28.12 0.05
CA HIS A 271 0.23 28.99 1.06
C HIS A 271 -0.61 30.24 1.26
#